data_d20e81182fed0f1f9687e63333dd8fb3
#
_entry.id   d20e81182fed0f1f9687e63333dd8fb3
#
_cell.length_a   1.000
_cell.length_b   1.000
_cell.length_c   1.000
_cell.angle_alpha   90.00
_cell.angle_beta   90.00
_cell.angle_gamma   90.00
#
_symmetry.space_group_name_H-M   'P 1'
#
loop_
_entity.id
_entity.type
_entity.pdbx_description
1 polymer ?
#
loop_
_entity_poly.entity_id
_entity_poly.type
_entity_poly.pdbx_seq_one_letter_code
_entity_poly.pdbx_strand_id
1 'polypeptide(L)'
;QDMTEAERCLLAITNGVDQFGGNSESGPIVEAYKIGCEKYGEKAMRERMELSAKRLLINIFHCGLFEDPYLDPEESAKIVGCEEFCRHGYEAQQKSIVLLKNSAKRAPEGQKGVLPLKKGLKVYIPERKIGPSKAFFRIDLPAKTEDPLPDGLPSKYGTRVASPEEADVALVFIESPACNPYSTEDLANGGNGYLPITLQYRPYTAKKAREVSIAGGDFRENFTNRSYLGKTNTAYNEADLDNILECRRAMGDTPVIVCATVNNPMVMHEF
;
A
#
# COMPACT_ATOMS: atom_id res chain seq x y z
N GLN A 1 -10.25 18.78 -23.39
CA GLN A 1 -9.31 18.90 -22.23
C GLN A 1 -7.89 19.09 -22.75
N ASP A 2 -7.71 20.21 -23.42
CA ASP A 2 -6.53 20.52 -24.22
C ASP A 2 -5.63 21.52 -23.48
N MET A 3 -5.60 21.42 -22.12
CA MET A 3 -4.73 22.27 -21.31
C MET A 3 -3.26 21.86 -21.46
N THR A 4 -2.42 22.81 -21.73
CA THR A 4 -0.96 22.63 -21.68
C THR A 4 -0.49 22.32 -20.26
N GLU A 5 0.74 21.85 -20.11
CA GLU A 5 1.32 21.60 -18.79
C GLU A 5 1.39 22.88 -17.94
N ALA A 6 1.77 23.99 -18.57
CA ALA A 6 1.82 25.30 -17.89
C ALA A 6 0.44 25.76 -17.41
N GLU A 7 -0.62 25.55 -18.18
CA GLU A 7 -2.00 25.88 -17.77
C GLU A 7 -2.47 25.00 -16.61
N ARG A 8 -2.09 23.70 -16.59
CA ARG A 8 -2.37 22.82 -15.45
C ARG A 8 -1.61 23.25 -14.19
N CYS A 9 -0.35 23.65 -14.34
CA CYS A 9 0.44 24.21 -13.25
C CYS A 9 -0.18 25.51 -12.71
N LEU A 10 -0.64 26.41 -13.60
CA LEU A 10 -1.31 27.63 -13.22
C LEU A 10 -2.60 27.33 -12.42
N LEU A 11 -3.39 26.38 -12.88
CA LEU A 11 -4.60 25.96 -12.17
C LEU A 11 -4.29 25.43 -10.78
N ALA A 12 -3.25 24.61 -10.65
CA ALA A 12 -2.80 24.09 -9.37
C ALA A 12 -2.31 25.20 -8.43
N ILE A 13 -1.47 26.13 -8.92
CA ILE A 13 -0.96 27.28 -8.16
C ILE A 13 -2.11 28.15 -7.66
N THR A 14 -3.05 28.49 -8.53
CA THR A 14 -4.20 29.34 -8.15
C THR A 14 -5.16 28.66 -7.18
N ASN A 15 -5.18 27.33 -7.14
CA ASN A 15 -5.93 26.53 -6.17
C ASN A 15 -5.14 26.15 -4.91
N GLY A 16 -3.95 26.72 -4.69
CA GLY A 16 -3.25 26.66 -3.42
C GLY A 16 -2.09 25.67 -3.35
N VAL A 17 -1.68 25.07 -4.45
CA VAL A 17 -0.48 24.23 -4.47
C VAL A 17 0.77 25.12 -4.34
N ASP A 18 1.59 24.85 -3.36
CA ASP A 18 2.79 25.63 -3.04
C ASP A 18 4.07 25.00 -3.58
N GLN A 19 4.06 23.66 -3.79
CA GLN A 19 5.20 22.90 -4.31
C GLN A 19 4.74 21.72 -5.16
N PHE A 20 5.41 21.48 -6.27
CA PHE A 20 5.18 20.33 -7.13
C PHE A 20 6.16 19.21 -6.78
N GLY A 21 5.61 18.04 -6.42
CA GLY A 21 6.41 16.85 -6.15
C GLY A 21 6.66 16.04 -7.42
N GLY A 22 7.86 15.46 -7.54
CA GLY A 22 8.21 14.57 -8.67
C GLY A 22 8.51 15.27 -9.99
N ASN A 23 8.43 16.59 -10.05
CA ASN A 23 8.80 17.40 -11.22
C ASN A 23 9.95 18.35 -10.84
N SER A 24 11.06 18.25 -11.56
CA SER A 24 12.26 19.08 -11.37
C SER A 24 12.44 20.14 -12.47
N GLU A 25 11.54 20.21 -13.44
CA GLU A 25 11.61 21.15 -14.54
C GLU A 25 10.95 22.47 -14.16
N SER A 26 11.71 23.57 -14.23
CA SER A 26 11.20 24.92 -13.91
C SER A 26 10.41 25.55 -15.07
N GLY A 27 10.62 25.11 -16.31
CA GLY A 27 10.02 25.70 -17.50
C GLY A 27 8.50 25.83 -17.43
N PRO A 28 7.74 24.77 -17.16
CA PRO A 28 6.28 24.83 -17.05
C PRO A 28 5.78 25.79 -15.96
N ILE A 29 6.53 25.95 -14.86
CA ILE A 29 6.16 26.84 -13.76
C ILE A 29 6.40 28.31 -14.12
N VAL A 30 7.53 28.58 -14.79
CA VAL A 30 7.83 29.94 -15.27
C VAL A 30 6.81 30.39 -16.31
N GLU A 31 6.40 29.49 -17.20
CA GLU A 31 5.39 29.78 -18.21
C GLU A 31 4.00 29.95 -17.55
N ALA A 32 3.66 29.11 -16.58
CA ALA A 32 2.44 29.26 -15.78
C ALA A 32 2.36 30.66 -15.11
N TYR A 33 3.48 31.14 -14.56
CA TYR A 33 3.54 32.49 -13.97
C TYR A 33 3.22 33.56 -15.01
N LYS A 34 3.82 33.50 -16.24
CA LYS A 34 3.57 34.47 -17.30
C LYS A 34 2.09 34.47 -17.73
N ILE A 35 1.52 33.28 -18.00
CA ILE A 35 0.10 33.13 -18.34
C ILE A 35 -0.78 33.68 -17.22
N GLY A 36 -0.40 33.43 -15.97
CA GLY A 36 -1.08 33.94 -14.79
C GLY A 36 -1.02 35.47 -14.68
N CYS A 37 0.11 36.09 -14.98
CA CYS A 37 0.24 37.56 -15.02
C CYS A 37 -0.66 38.20 -16.08
N GLU A 38 -0.74 37.59 -17.25
CA GLU A 38 -1.66 38.07 -18.31
C GLU A 38 -3.14 37.94 -17.88
N LYS A 39 -3.49 36.84 -17.20
CA LYS A 39 -4.88 36.53 -16.85
C LYS A 39 -5.38 37.22 -15.58
N TYR A 40 -4.53 37.32 -14.55
CA TYR A 40 -4.90 37.76 -13.20
C TYR A 40 -4.18 39.04 -12.76
N GLY A 41 -3.19 39.49 -13.53
CA GLY A 41 -2.33 40.60 -13.21
C GLY A 41 -1.07 40.20 -12.44
N GLU A 42 0.03 40.91 -12.71
CA GLU A 42 1.36 40.63 -12.15
C GLU A 42 1.35 40.69 -10.61
N LYS A 43 0.66 41.68 -10.03
CA LYS A 43 0.57 41.86 -8.59
C LYS A 43 -0.04 40.62 -7.91
N ALA A 44 -1.17 40.14 -8.40
CA ALA A 44 -1.87 38.98 -7.83
C ALA A 44 -1.01 37.70 -7.93
N MET A 45 -0.36 37.50 -9.06
CA MET A 45 0.52 36.34 -9.21
C MET A 45 1.76 36.42 -8.32
N ARG A 46 2.35 37.60 -8.16
CA ARG A 46 3.47 37.82 -7.27
C ARG A 46 3.10 37.53 -5.82
N GLU A 47 2.00 38.08 -5.33
CA GLU A 47 1.49 37.85 -3.98
C GLU A 47 1.24 36.35 -3.74
N ARG A 48 0.71 35.64 -4.74
CA ARG A 48 0.48 34.19 -4.64
C ARG A 48 1.79 33.39 -4.54
N MET A 49 2.82 33.75 -5.33
CA MET A 49 4.12 33.11 -5.28
C MET A 49 4.87 33.42 -3.99
N GLU A 50 4.80 34.65 -3.51
CA GLU A 50 5.38 35.06 -2.22
C GLU A 50 4.74 34.30 -1.05
N LEU A 51 3.43 34.05 -1.10
CA LEU A 51 2.74 33.22 -0.11
C LEU A 51 3.24 31.78 -0.12
N SER A 52 3.46 31.19 -1.30
CA SER A 52 4.05 29.85 -1.43
C SER A 52 5.45 29.81 -0.84
N ALA A 53 6.30 30.76 -1.24
CA ALA A 53 7.66 30.86 -0.73
C ALA A 53 7.70 31.00 0.80
N LYS A 54 6.85 31.85 1.36
CA LYS A 54 6.71 31.99 2.82
C LYS A 54 6.35 30.67 3.50
N ARG A 55 5.38 29.94 2.97
CA ARG A 55 4.93 28.66 3.54
C ARG A 55 6.03 27.60 3.50
N LEU A 56 6.79 27.52 2.42
CA LEU A 56 7.91 26.59 2.28
C LEU A 56 9.07 26.95 3.22
N LEU A 57 9.38 28.25 3.37
CA LEU A 57 10.47 28.73 4.22
C LEU A 57 10.18 28.61 5.71
N ILE A 58 8.92 28.68 6.15
CA ILE A 58 8.55 28.55 7.57
C ILE A 58 9.17 27.31 8.21
N ASN A 59 9.10 26.15 7.56
CA ASN A 59 9.64 24.92 8.11
C ASN A 59 11.18 24.97 8.22
N ILE A 60 11.84 25.57 7.22
CA ILE A 60 13.30 25.73 7.21
C ILE A 60 13.75 26.62 8.38
N PHE A 61 13.05 27.72 8.59
CA PHE A 61 13.33 28.64 9.72
C PHE A 61 13.01 27.99 11.08
N HIS A 62 11.88 27.27 11.20
CA HIS A 62 11.54 26.60 12.44
C HIS A 62 12.53 25.49 12.83
N CYS A 63 13.14 24.85 11.85
CA CYS A 63 14.16 23.83 12.08
C CYS A 63 15.57 24.43 12.28
N GLY A 64 15.75 25.78 12.19
CA GLY A 64 17.05 26.44 12.33
C GLY A 64 18.07 26.09 11.25
N LEU A 65 17.60 25.63 10.06
CA LEU A 65 18.49 25.08 9.02
C LEU A 65 19.40 26.15 8.36
N PHE A 66 19.12 27.45 8.54
CA PHE A 66 20.01 28.52 8.10
C PHE A 66 21.13 28.80 9.09
N GLU A 67 20.89 28.56 10.37
CA GLU A 67 21.84 28.79 11.45
C GLU A 67 22.70 27.55 11.69
N ASP A 68 22.06 26.37 11.74
CA ASP A 68 22.74 25.09 11.95
C ASP A 68 22.03 23.97 11.16
N PRO A 69 22.49 23.66 9.95
CA PRO A 69 21.89 22.62 9.11
C PRO A 69 22.30 21.20 9.50
N TYR A 70 23.21 21.04 10.47
CA TYR A 70 23.74 19.76 10.88
C TYR A 70 23.15 19.30 12.21
N LEU A 71 22.92 18.00 12.33
CA LEU A 71 22.51 17.36 13.57
C LEU A 71 23.73 16.76 14.28
N ASP A 72 23.73 16.81 15.60
CA ASP A 72 24.63 16.02 16.41
C ASP A 72 24.18 14.57 16.42
N PRO A 73 24.98 13.62 15.89
CA PRO A 73 24.59 12.19 15.86
C PRO A 73 24.42 11.59 17.26
N GLU A 74 25.18 12.04 18.26
CA GLU A 74 25.10 11.49 19.63
C GLU A 74 23.81 11.97 20.31
N GLU A 75 23.44 13.23 20.15
CA GLU A 75 22.16 13.76 20.66
C GLU A 75 20.98 13.13 19.89
N SER A 76 21.10 12.98 18.56
CA SER A 76 20.07 12.34 17.74
C SER A 76 19.83 10.88 18.17
N ALA A 77 20.89 10.15 18.49
CA ALA A 77 20.79 8.76 18.95
C ALA A 77 20.06 8.60 20.30
N LYS A 78 20.02 9.63 21.13
CA LYS A 78 19.24 9.62 22.38
C LYS A 78 17.74 9.78 22.15
N ILE A 79 17.35 10.32 21.00
CA ILE A 79 15.96 10.62 20.66
C ILE A 79 15.39 9.55 19.71
N VAL A 80 16.11 9.28 18.62
CA VAL A 80 15.67 8.32 17.60
C VAL A 80 15.68 6.90 18.16
N GLY A 81 14.52 6.28 18.21
CA GLY A 81 14.37 4.93 18.73
C GLY A 81 14.49 4.83 20.26
N CYS A 82 14.34 5.93 21.00
CA CYS A 82 14.31 5.88 22.46
C CYS A 82 13.14 5.03 22.96
N GLU A 83 13.23 4.54 24.19
CA GLU A 83 12.26 3.63 24.79
C GLU A 83 10.82 4.19 24.75
N GLU A 84 10.66 5.47 25.01
CA GLU A 84 9.35 6.14 24.97
C GLU A 84 8.73 6.08 23.57
N PHE A 85 9.49 6.43 22.54
CA PHE A 85 8.98 6.41 21.15
C PHE A 85 8.74 4.99 20.65
N CYS A 86 9.60 4.04 21.02
CA CYS A 86 9.38 2.62 20.73
C CYS A 86 8.10 2.11 21.40
N ARG A 87 7.82 2.50 22.65
CA ARG A 87 6.58 2.15 23.36
C ARG A 87 5.36 2.73 22.67
N HIS A 88 5.38 4.01 22.27
CA HIS A 88 4.28 4.62 21.53
C HIS A 88 4.04 3.95 20.17
N GLY A 89 5.12 3.59 19.45
CA GLY A 89 5.03 2.82 18.21
C GLY A 89 4.39 1.45 18.41
N TYR A 90 4.78 0.75 19.48
CA TYR A 90 4.20 -0.54 19.83
C TYR A 90 2.73 -0.46 20.21
N GLU A 91 2.34 0.54 21.02
CA GLU A 91 0.95 0.79 21.36
C GLU A 91 0.09 1.11 20.11
N ALA A 92 0.63 1.89 19.17
CA ALA A 92 -0.04 2.18 17.91
C ALA A 92 -0.24 0.90 17.07
N GLN A 93 0.78 0.04 16.99
CA GLN A 93 0.66 -1.26 16.32
C GLN A 93 -0.40 -2.14 16.96
N GLN A 94 -0.46 -2.23 18.30
CA GLN A 94 -1.50 -2.98 18.98
C GLN A 94 -2.91 -2.44 18.68
N LYS A 95 -3.08 -1.13 18.64
CA LYS A 95 -4.37 -0.48 18.31
C LYS A 95 -4.77 -0.64 16.83
N SER A 96 -3.82 -0.92 15.95
CA SER A 96 -4.08 -1.16 14.52
C SER A 96 -4.66 -2.56 14.24
N ILE A 97 -4.60 -3.48 15.21
CA ILE A 97 -5.10 -4.84 15.04
C ILE A 97 -6.64 -4.85 15.21
N VAL A 98 -7.34 -5.23 14.13
CA VAL A 98 -8.80 -5.30 14.12
C VAL A 98 -9.25 -6.75 14.09
N LEU A 99 -10.04 -7.17 15.10
CA LEU A 99 -10.64 -8.49 15.16
C LEU A 99 -11.93 -8.52 14.33
N LEU A 100 -11.86 -9.08 13.14
CA LEU A 100 -13.00 -9.16 12.21
C LEU A 100 -13.94 -10.33 12.53
N LYS A 101 -13.38 -11.46 12.97
CA LYS A 101 -14.14 -12.67 13.24
C LYS A 101 -13.46 -13.50 14.33
N ASN A 102 -14.22 -13.90 15.34
CA ASN A 102 -13.79 -14.83 16.39
C ASN A 102 -14.92 -15.82 16.66
N SER A 103 -14.96 -16.89 15.86
CA SER A 103 -16.05 -17.86 15.86
C SER A 103 -15.95 -18.84 17.03
N ALA A 104 -17.08 -19.12 17.66
CA ALA A 104 -17.19 -20.17 18.68
C ALA A 104 -17.15 -21.60 18.11
N LYS A 105 -17.35 -21.78 16.80
CA LYS A 105 -17.48 -23.10 16.13
C LYS A 105 -16.28 -24.02 16.37
N ARG A 106 -15.09 -23.47 16.58
CA ARG A 106 -13.84 -24.21 16.83
C ARG A 106 -13.14 -23.69 18.09
N ALA A 107 -13.88 -23.02 18.95
CA ALA A 107 -13.35 -22.55 20.22
C ALA A 107 -13.21 -23.73 21.20
N PRO A 108 -12.22 -23.68 22.10
CA PRO A 108 -12.14 -24.61 23.22
C PRO A 108 -13.44 -24.57 24.08
N GLU A 109 -13.76 -25.70 24.71
CA GLU A 109 -14.95 -25.80 25.54
C GLU A 109 -15.03 -24.67 26.57
N GLY A 110 -16.19 -24.06 26.68
CA GLY A 110 -16.44 -22.94 27.57
C GLY A 110 -15.99 -21.58 27.10
N GLN A 111 -15.37 -21.47 25.88
CA GLN A 111 -14.95 -20.19 25.28
C GLN A 111 -15.96 -19.69 24.24
N LYS A 112 -16.13 -18.37 24.17
CA LYS A 112 -16.99 -17.70 23.18
C LYS A 112 -16.35 -17.57 21.79
N GLY A 113 -15.04 -17.88 21.68
CA GLY A 113 -14.26 -17.80 20.44
C GLY A 113 -12.90 -18.45 20.60
N VAL A 114 -12.17 -18.60 19.49
CA VAL A 114 -10.82 -19.17 19.48
C VAL A 114 -9.81 -18.27 20.20
N LEU A 115 -9.97 -16.98 20.08
CA LEU A 115 -9.13 -15.97 20.73
C LEU A 115 -9.74 -15.50 22.04
N PRO A 116 -8.89 -15.19 23.06
CA PRO A 116 -7.43 -15.22 23.05
C PRO A 116 -6.87 -16.65 23.16
N LEU A 117 -5.72 -16.88 22.51
CA LEU A 117 -5.01 -18.15 22.61
C LEU A 117 -4.37 -18.33 23.99
N LYS A 118 -4.33 -19.57 24.48
CA LYS A 118 -3.54 -19.95 25.65
C LYS A 118 -2.04 -19.94 25.29
N LYS A 119 -1.21 -19.72 26.31
CA LYS A 119 0.25 -19.87 26.14
C LYS A 119 0.64 -21.35 26.04
N GLY A 120 1.76 -21.62 25.38
CA GLY A 120 2.34 -22.95 25.30
C GLY A 120 1.74 -23.89 24.26
N LEU A 121 0.87 -23.38 23.39
CA LEU A 121 0.32 -24.17 22.27
C LEU A 121 1.38 -24.52 21.24
N LYS A 122 1.17 -25.65 20.55
CA LYS A 122 1.88 -26.01 19.34
C LYS A 122 1.27 -25.25 18.17
N VAL A 123 2.07 -24.45 17.49
CA VAL A 123 1.60 -23.52 16.45
C VAL A 123 2.22 -23.88 15.11
N TYR A 124 1.39 -24.15 14.12
CA TYR A 124 1.82 -24.27 12.73
C TYR A 124 1.73 -22.93 12.03
N ILE A 125 2.82 -22.56 11.34
CA ILE A 125 2.91 -21.30 10.58
C ILE A 125 3.50 -21.64 9.21
N PRO A 126 2.68 -21.69 8.15
CA PRO A 126 3.18 -21.95 6.80
C PRO A 126 4.03 -20.79 6.29
N GLU A 127 5.03 -21.10 5.47
CA GLU A 127 5.77 -20.11 4.70
C GLU A 127 4.85 -19.44 3.65
N ARG A 128 5.15 -18.19 3.35
CA ARG A 128 4.47 -17.45 2.27
C ARG A 128 5.19 -17.64 0.94
N LYS A 129 4.45 -17.95 -0.09
CA LYS A 129 4.93 -18.02 -1.48
C LYS A 129 4.38 -16.80 -2.23
N ILE A 130 5.26 -15.98 -2.76
CA ILE A 130 4.90 -14.77 -3.49
C ILE A 130 5.36 -14.96 -4.93
N GLY A 131 4.42 -14.82 -5.86
CA GLY A 131 4.69 -14.90 -7.30
C GLY A 131 5.55 -13.74 -7.82
N PRO A 132 6.04 -13.83 -9.06
CA PRO A 132 6.79 -12.74 -9.68
C PRO A 132 5.92 -11.49 -9.77
N SER A 133 6.50 -10.33 -9.49
CA SER A 133 5.81 -9.06 -9.45
C SER A 133 6.66 -7.92 -10.00
N LYS A 134 6.11 -6.72 -10.05
CA LYS A 134 6.84 -5.51 -10.46
C LYS A 134 6.85 -4.50 -9.31
N ALA A 135 8.05 -4.08 -8.92
CA ALA A 135 8.23 -2.96 -8.01
C ALA A 135 8.00 -1.61 -8.71
N PHE A 136 8.05 -0.55 -7.93
CA PHE A 136 8.05 0.82 -8.43
C PHE A 136 9.15 0.98 -9.51
N PHE A 137 8.92 1.77 -10.55
CA PHE A 137 9.74 1.88 -11.75
C PHE A 137 9.84 0.60 -12.62
N ARG A 138 8.85 -0.30 -12.53
CA ARG A 138 8.75 -1.53 -13.36
C ARG A 138 9.94 -2.49 -13.20
N ILE A 139 10.60 -2.48 -12.06
CA ILE A 139 11.66 -3.44 -11.74
C ILE A 139 11.00 -4.80 -11.52
N ASP A 140 11.46 -5.81 -12.27
CA ASP A 140 10.97 -7.18 -12.11
C ASP A 140 11.48 -7.78 -10.79
N LEU A 141 10.55 -8.28 -9.99
CA LEU A 141 10.85 -9.01 -8.76
C LEU A 141 10.59 -10.50 -9.00
N PRO A 142 11.55 -11.38 -8.74
CA PRO A 142 11.37 -12.82 -8.88
C PRO A 142 10.39 -13.36 -7.84
N ALA A 143 9.84 -14.54 -8.12
CA ALA A 143 9.11 -15.30 -7.11
C ALA A 143 10.00 -15.58 -5.90
N LYS A 144 9.42 -15.52 -4.70
CA LYS A 144 10.12 -15.82 -3.44
C LYS A 144 9.24 -16.64 -2.49
N THR A 145 9.91 -17.35 -1.59
CA THR A 145 9.31 -17.94 -0.41
C THR A 145 9.92 -17.29 0.81
N GLU A 146 9.12 -16.94 1.79
CA GLU A 146 9.59 -16.25 3.00
C GLU A 146 8.88 -16.79 4.26
N ASP A 147 9.62 -16.82 5.37
CA ASP A 147 9.00 -16.98 6.68
C ASP A 147 8.29 -15.66 7.04
N PRO A 148 6.99 -15.70 7.38
CA PRO A 148 6.23 -14.49 7.68
C PRO A 148 6.62 -13.84 9.02
N LEU A 149 7.41 -14.51 9.85
CA LEU A 149 7.78 -14.01 11.18
C LEU A 149 9.30 -14.00 11.38
N PRO A 150 9.80 -13.01 12.14
CA PRO A 150 11.20 -12.99 12.55
C PRO A 150 11.57 -14.22 13.40
N ASP A 151 12.79 -14.68 13.27
CA ASP A 151 13.33 -15.77 14.06
C ASP A 151 13.15 -15.57 15.58
N GLY A 152 12.77 -16.65 16.24
CA GLY A 152 12.60 -16.69 17.70
C GLY A 152 11.33 -16.02 18.23
N LEU A 153 10.57 -15.28 17.44
CA LEU A 153 9.34 -14.65 17.91
C LEU A 153 8.28 -15.66 18.35
N PRO A 154 8.00 -16.75 17.61
CA PRO A 154 6.99 -17.74 18.01
C PRO A 154 7.29 -18.40 19.37
N SER A 155 8.56 -18.63 19.71
CA SER A 155 8.97 -19.30 20.95
C SER A 155 8.61 -18.52 22.22
N LYS A 156 8.33 -17.23 22.13
CA LYS A 156 7.84 -16.42 23.27
C LYS A 156 6.42 -16.79 23.70
N TYR A 157 5.63 -17.38 22.80
CA TYR A 157 4.20 -17.60 23.00
C TYR A 157 3.80 -19.07 22.93
N GLY A 158 4.55 -19.90 22.21
CA GLY A 158 4.28 -21.31 22.00
C GLY A 158 5.44 -22.04 21.36
N THR A 159 5.20 -23.25 20.90
CA THR A 159 6.17 -24.07 20.19
C THR A 159 5.77 -24.15 18.71
N ARG A 160 6.62 -23.65 17.80
CA ARG A 160 6.39 -23.82 16.36
C ARG A 160 6.64 -25.27 15.98
N VAL A 161 5.70 -25.86 15.25
CA VAL A 161 5.80 -27.23 14.71
C VAL A 161 5.95 -27.20 13.19
N ALA A 162 6.52 -28.27 12.65
CA ALA A 162 6.82 -28.35 11.22
C ALA A 162 5.61 -28.77 10.37
N SER A 163 4.66 -29.48 10.96
CA SER A 163 3.51 -30.00 10.23
C SER A 163 2.18 -29.59 10.88
N PRO A 164 1.12 -29.41 10.08
CA PRO A 164 -0.20 -29.05 10.59
C PRO A 164 -0.83 -30.12 11.50
N GLU A 165 -0.47 -31.40 11.32
CA GLU A 165 -1.00 -32.51 12.09
C GLU A 165 -0.54 -32.49 13.57
N GLU A 166 0.59 -31.86 13.84
CA GLU A 166 1.15 -31.73 15.19
C GLU A 166 0.61 -30.51 15.95
N ALA A 167 -0.10 -29.63 15.26
CA ALA A 167 -0.46 -28.32 15.78
C ALA A 167 -1.78 -28.29 16.55
N ASP A 168 -1.81 -27.48 17.60
CA ASP A 168 -3.04 -27.12 18.33
C ASP A 168 -3.79 -25.96 17.64
N VAL A 169 -3.07 -25.16 16.85
CA VAL A 169 -3.58 -24.00 16.10
C VAL A 169 -2.66 -23.67 14.93
N ALA A 170 -3.23 -23.17 13.84
CA ALA A 170 -2.44 -22.57 12.77
C ALA A 170 -2.61 -21.06 12.72
N LEU A 171 -1.52 -20.35 12.44
CA LEU A 171 -1.51 -18.92 12.12
C LEU A 171 -1.07 -18.76 10.67
N VAL A 172 -1.97 -18.29 9.82
CA VAL A 172 -1.69 -18.06 8.40
C VAL A 172 -1.58 -16.57 8.16
N PHE A 173 -0.37 -16.12 7.85
CA PHE A 173 -0.09 -14.71 7.54
C PHE A 173 -0.26 -14.46 6.06
N ILE A 174 -1.01 -13.42 5.73
CA ILE A 174 -1.30 -13.01 4.36
C ILE A 174 -1.21 -11.49 4.22
N GLU A 175 -1.15 -11.02 2.98
CA GLU A 175 -1.39 -9.63 2.64
C GLU A 175 -2.63 -9.51 1.76
N SER A 176 -3.24 -8.33 1.76
CA SER A 176 -4.35 -8.05 0.84
C SER A 176 -3.93 -8.28 -0.62
N PRO A 177 -4.86 -8.64 -1.53
CA PRO A 177 -4.55 -8.91 -2.92
C PRO A 177 -3.77 -7.78 -3.58
N ALA A 178 -2.63 -8.11 -4.18
CA ALA A 178 -1.78 -7.16 -4.86
C ALA A 178 -1.66 -7.52 -6.35
N CYS A 179 -1.99 -6.57 -7.22
CA CYS A 179 -2.07 -6.78 -8.65
C CYS A 179 -1.19 -5.80 -9.40
N ASN A 180 -0.64 -6.23 -10.52
CA ASN A 180 -0.02 -5.33 -11.47
C ASN A 180 -1.15 -4.60 -12.24
N PRO A 181 -1.24 -3.27 -12.16
CA PRO A 181 -2.31 -2.53 -12.86
C PRO A 181 -2.00 -2.30 -14.34
N TYR A 182 -0.89 -2.86 -14.84
CA TYR A 182 -0.42 -2.66 -16.19
C TYR A 182 0.13 -3.95 -16.79
N SER A 183 -0.24 -4.24 -18.04
CA SER A 183 0.21 -5.39 -18.82
C SER A 183 0.80 -4.95 -20.15
N THR A 184 2.06 -5.31 -20.40
CA THR A 184 2.71 -5.15 -21.69
C THR A 184 2.11 -6.06 -22.76
N GLU A 185 1.55 -7.20 -22.36
CA GLU A 185 0.86 -8.13 -23.25
C GLU A 185 -0.46 -7.52 -23.75
N ASP A 186 -1.27 -6.93 -22.86
CA ASP A 186 -2.49 -6.21 -23.27
C ASP A 186 -2.17 -5.11 -24.27
N LEU A 187 -1.09 -4.37 -24.03
CA LEU A 187 -0.64 -3.33 -24.96
C LEU A 187 -0.19 -3.91 -26.31
N ALA A 188 0.57 -5.00 -26.32
CA ALA A 188 1.03 -5.67 -27.55
C ALA A 188 -0.14 -6.23 -28.36
N ASN A 189 -1.23 -6.61 -27.70
CA ASN A 189 -2.46 -7.09 -28.34
C ASN A 189 -3.46 -5.98 -28.72
N GLY A 190 -3.00 -4.72 -28.74
CA GLY A 190 -3.82 -3.57 -29.16
C GLY A 190 -4.69 -2.96 -28.06
N GLY A 191 -4.53 -3.40 -26.81
CA GLY A 191 -5.13 -2.76 -25.64
C GLY A 191 -4.38 -1.50 -25.21
N ASN A 192 -4.83 -0.88 -24.12
CA ASN A 192 -4.19 0.32 -23.55
C ASN A 192 -3.19 0.01 -22.43
N GLY A 193 -2.92 -1.29 -22.16
CA GLY A 193 -2.01 -1.74 -21.13
C GLY A 193 -2.58 -1.72 -19.71
N TYR A 194 -3.68 -1.04 -19.44
CA TYR A 194 -4.25 -0.95 -18.09
C TYR A 194 -5.13 -2.16 -17.77
N LEU A 195 -4.92 -2.74 -16.59
CA LEU A 195 -5.72 -3.83 -16.03
C LEU A 195 -6.50 -3.35 -14.80
N PRO A 196 -7.66 -3.98 -14.48
CA PRO A 196 -8.40 -3.65 -13.28
C PRO A 196 -7.60 -4.02 -12.04
N ILE A 197 -7.59 -3.14 -11.03
CA ILE A 197 -7.13 -3.50 -9.68
C ILE A 197 -8.22 -4.37 -9.06
N THR A 198 -7.89 -5.61 -8.68
CA THR A 198 -8.83 -6.51 -8.02
C THR A 198 -8.75 -6.39 -6.50
N LEU A 199 -9.88 -6.62 -5.84
CA LEU A 199 -10.00 -6.67 -4.38
C LEU A 199 -9.99 -8.12 -3.86
N GLN A 200 -9.77 -9.09 -4.75
CA GLN A 200 -9.72 -10.53 -4.46
C GLN A 200 -8.49 -11.16 -5.10
N TYR A 201 -8.12 -12.36 -4.64
CA TYR A 201 -6.89 -13.03 -5.08
C TYR A 201 -7.00 -13.61 -6.48
N ARG A 202 -8.10 -14.32 -6.76
CA ARG A 202 -8.31 -15.04 -8.01
C ARG A 202 -8.82 -14.13 -9.11
N PRO A 203 -8.77 -14.59 -10.36
CA PRO A 203 -9.15 -13.78 -11.51
C PRO A 203 -10.52 -13.13 -11.35
N TYR A 204 -10.56 -11.84 -11.59
CA TYR A 204 -11.79 -11.06 -11.62
C TYR A 204 -11.89 -10.33 -12.96
N THR A 205 -13.01 -10.53 -13.63
CA THR A 205 -13.31 -9.86 -14.90
C THR A 205 -14.16 -8.63 -14.64
N ALA A 206 -13.70 -7.47 -15.06
CA ALA A 206 -14.45 -6.23 -14.98
C ALA A 206 -15.63 -6.25 -15.96
N LYS A 207 -16.80 -6.70 -15.50
CA LYS A 207 -18.04 -6.76 -16.31
C LYS A 207 -18.70 -5.42 -16.51
N LYS A 208 -18.49 -4.48 -15.56
CA LYS A 208 -19.02 -3.12 -15.59
C LYS A 208 -17.87 -2.16 -15.35
N ALA A 209 -17.48 -1.43 -16.37
CA ALA A 209 -16.48 -0.37 -16.28
C ALA A 209 -16.85 0.76 -17.21
N ARG A 210 -16.36 1.96 -16.95
CA ARG A 210 -16.52 3.08 -17.88
C ARG A 210 -15.69 2.80 -19.13
N GLU A 211 -16.25 3.15 -20.29
CA GLU A 211 -15.53 3.05 -21.57
C GLU A 211 -14.38 4.07 -21.62
N VAL A 212 -14.55 5.21 -20.98
CA VAL A 212 -13.54 6.28 -20.92
C VAL A 212 -13.18 6.57 -19.46
N SER A 213 -11.90 6.67 -19.16
CA SER A 213 -11.42 7.04 -17.82
C SER A 213 -11.80 8.48 -17.47
N ILE A 214 -12.14 8.71 -16.18
CA ILE A 214 -12.35 10.07 -15.66
C ILE A 214 -11.02 10.83 -15.51
N ALA A 215 -9.94 10.12 -15.20
CA ALA A 215 -8.61 10.69 -15.23
C ALA A 215 -8.27 10.94 -16.69
N GLY A 216 -8.54 12.16 -17.18
CA GLY A 216 -8.21 12.56 -18.55
C GLY A 216 -6.77 12.19 -18.87
N GLY A 217 -6.52 11.68 -20.07
CA GLY A 217 -5.18 11.34 -20.53
C GLY A 217 -4.26 12.54 -20.49
N ASP A 218 -3.00 12.32 -20.20
CA ASP A 218 -1.95 13.25 -20.54
C ASP A 218 -1.97 13.43 -22.07
N PHE A 219 -1.78 14.64 -22.58
CA PHE A 219 -1.70 14.89 -24.05
C PHE A 219 -0.58 14.09 -24.71
N ARG A 220 0.42 13.65 -23.92
CA ARG A 220 1.50 12.76 -24.36
C ARG A 220 1.09 11.29 -24.44
N GLU A 221 -0.05 10.93 -23.81
CA GLU A 221 -0.61 9.60 -23.86
C GLU A 221 -1.67 9.54 -24.96
N ASN A 222 -1.39 8.87 -26.04
CA ASN A 222 -2.36 8.67 -27.13
C ASN A 222 -3.45 7.64 -26.75
N PHE A 223 -4.04 7.80 -25.56
CA PHE A 223 -5.10 6.94 -25.07
C PHE A 223 -6.45 7.57 -25.31
N THR A 224 -7.21 7.01 -26.19
CA THR A 224 -8.63 7.39 -26.41
C THR A 224 -9.55 6.66 -25.46
N ASN A 225 -9.11 5.56 -24.87
CA ASN A 225 -9.95 4.73 -24.00
C ASN A 225 -9.09 4.05 -22.91
N ARG A 226 -9.50 4.18 -21.65
CA ARG A 226 -8.93 3.48 -20.49
C ARG A 226 -9.95 2.54 -19.84
N SER A 227 -10.86 1.96 -20.62
CA SER A 227 -11.83 1.02 -20.12
C SER A 227 -11.15 -0.27 -19.64
N TYR A 228 -11.61 -0.77 -18.52
CA TYR A 228 -11.26 -2.10 -17.99
C TYR A 228 -12.30 -3.16 -18.35
N LEU A 229 -13.36 -2.80 -19.08
CA LEU A 229 -14.46 -3.70 -19.43
C LEU A 229 -13.96 -4.93 -20.16
N GLY A 230 -14.34 -6.11 -19.70
CA GLY A 230 -13.92 -7.38 -20.27
C GLY A 230 -12.48 -7.81 -19.90
N LYS A 231 -11.70 -6.95 -19.25
CA LYS A 231 -10.37 -7.32 -18.78
C LYS A 231 -10.41 -8.01 -17.43
N THR A 232 -9.42 -8.86 -17.19
CA THR A 232 -9.25 -9.60 -15.94
C THR A 232 -7.88 -9.37 -15.35
N ASN A 233 -7.76 -9.58 -14.04
CA ASN A 233 -6.49 -9.56 -13.34
C ASN A 233 -6.49 -10.60 -12.23
N THR A 234 -5.30 -11.10 -11.89
CA THR A 234 -5.04 -12.03 -10.79
C THR A 234 -3.99 -11.40 -9.89
N ALA A 235 -4.16 -11.55 -8.58
CA ALA A 235 -3.17 -11.10 -7.63
C ALA A 235 -1.88 -11.91 -7.77
N TYR A 236 -0.71 -11.25 -7.79
CA TYR A 236 0.57 -11.96 -7.82
C TYR A 236 0.86 -12.70 -6.49
N ASN A 237 0.15 -12.36 -5.43
CA ASN A 237 0.15 -13.07 -4.16
C ASN A 237 -1.07 -14.00 -3.99
N GLU A 238 -1.61 -14.57 -5.07
CA GLU A 238 -2.71 -15.54 -5.04
C GLU A 238 -2.41 -16.74 -4.13
N ALA A 239 -1.13 -17.13 -4.01
CA ALA A 239 -0.68 -18.19 -3.12
C ALA A 239 -0.99 -17.94 -1.63
N ASP A 240 -1.25 -16.69 -1.21
CA ASP A 240 -1.75 -16.40 0.13
C ASP A 240 -3.13 -17.04 0.38
N LEU A 241 -4.02 -17.02 -0.63
CA LEU A 241 -5.29 -17.71 -0.57
C LEU A 241 -5.11 -19.25 -0.54
N ASP A 242 -4.21 -19.77 -1.37
CA ASP A 242 -3.93 -21.21 -1.39
C ASP A 242 -3.42 -21.68 -0.03
N ASN A 243 -2.53 -20.92 0.62
CA ASN A 243 -2.05 -21.20 1.98
C ASN A 243 -3.21 -21.29 3.00
N ILE A 244 -4.19 -20.39 2.93
CA ILE A 244 -5.38 -20.46 3.81
C ILE A 244 -6.17 -21.75 3.54
N LEU A 245 -6.47 -22.02 2.27
CA LEU A 245 -7.32 -23.15 1.89
C LEU A 245 -6.65 -24.51 2.17
N GLU A 246 -5.35 -24.63 1.89
CA GLU A 246 -4.56 -25.83 2.17
C GLU A 246 -4.42 -26.06 3.66
N CYS A 247 -4.04 -25.03 4.41
CA CYS A 247 -3.95 -25.08 5.85
C CYS A 247 -5.29 -25.45 6.49
N ARG A 248 -6.38 -24.83 6.03
CA ARG A 248 -7.74 -25.16 6.51
C ARG A 248 -8.10 -26.60 6.26
N ARG A 249 -7.72 -27.19 5.11
CA ARG A 249 -7.97 -28.59 4.77
C ARG A 249 -7.14 -29.52 5.65
N ALA A 250 -5.86 -29.24 5.84
CA ALA A 250 -4.96 -30.07 6.65
C ALA A 250 -5.31 -30.02 8.14
N MET A 251 -5.72 -28.87 8.67
CA MET A 251 -6.07 -28.69 10.07
C MET A 251 -7.41 -29.32 10.49
N GLY A 252 -8.29 -29.68 9.52
CA GLY A 252 -9.60 -30.29 9.83
C GLY A 252 -10.44 -29.44 10.79
N ASP A 253 -10.71 -29.90 12.01
CA ASP A 253 -11.47 -29.16 13.00
C ASP A 253 -10.60 -28.26 13.90
N THR A 254 -9.30 -28.40 13.83
CA THR A 254 -8.35 -27.56 14.56
C THR A 254 -8.43 -26.09 14.09
N PRO A 255 -8.32 -25.11 14.99
CA PRO A 255 -8.46 -23.72 14.64
C PRO A 255 -7.38 -23.23 13.65
N VAL A 256 -7.82 -22.46 12.66
CA VAL A 256 -6.96 -21.67 11.77
C VAL A 256 -7.28 -20.20 11.93
N ILE A 257 -6.28 -19.41 12.26
CA ILE A 257 -6.37 -17.95 12.41
C ILE A 257 -5.67 -17.31 11.24
N VAL A 258 -6.39 -16.49 10.50
CA VAL A 258 -5.81 -15.71 9.39
C VAL A 258 -5.43 -14.34 9.90
N CYS A 259 -4.15 -14.00 9.73
CA CYS A 259 -3.55 -12.71 10.07
C CYS A 259 -3.27 -11.93 8.79
N ALA A 260 -4.14 -10.98 8.46
CA ALA A 260 -4.05 -10.22 7.22
C ALA A 260 -3.42 -8.85 7.44
N THR A 261 -2.35 -8.54 6.70
CA THR A 261 -1.86 -7.18 6.52
C THR A 261 -2.64 -6.54 5.37
N VAL A 262 -3.45 -5.53 5.70
CA VAL A 262 -4.36 -4.90 4.74
C VAL A 262 -3.74 -3.61 4.22
N ASN A 263 -3.05 -3.69 3.08
CA ASN A 263 -2.47 -2.55 2.38
C ASN A 263 -3.50 -1.86 1.45
N ASN A 264 -4.45 -2.66 0.93
CA ASN A 264 -5.55 -2.21 0.08
C ASN A 264 -6.86 -2.84 0.58
N PRO A 265 -8.02 -2.23 0.31
CA PRO A 265 -9.30 -2.88 0.58
C PRO A 265 -9.36 -4.27 -0.06
N MET A 266 -9.96 -5.23 0.63
CA MET A 266 -10.10 -6.60 0.13
C MET A 266 -11.48 -7.17 0.43
N VAL A 267 -11.88 -8.14 -0.39
CA VAL A 267 -13.11 -8.90 -0.23
C VAL A 267 -12.75 -10.31 0.24
N MET A 268 -13.28 -10.73 1.39
CA MET A 268 -12.91 -11.98 2.06
C MET A 268 -13.86 -13.15 1.76
N HIS A 269 -14.55 -13.14 0.61
CA HIS A 269 -15.50 -14.20 0.27
C HIS A 269 -14.84 -15.49 -0.21
N GLU A 270 -13.54 -15.45 -0.53
CA GLU A 270 -12.79 -16.60 -1.03
C GLU A 270 -12.34 -17.57 0.08
N PHE A 271 -12.45 -17.15 1.39
CA PHE A 271 -12.06 -17.97 2.56
C PHE A 271 -12.92 -17.74 3.81
#